data_ec635f872f9bbdea6509d09ccf824338
#
_entry.id   ec635f872f9bbdea6509d09ccf824338
#
_cell.length_a   1.000
_cell.length_b   1.000
_cell.length_c   1.000
_cell.angle_alpha   90.00
_cell.angle_beta   90.00
_cell.angle_gamma   90.00
#
_symmetry.space_group_name_H-M   'P 1'
#
loop_
_entity.id
_entity.type
_entity.pdbx_description
1 polymer ?
#
loop_
_entity_poly.entity_id
_entity_poly.type
_entity_poly.pdbx_seq_one_letter_code
_entity_poly.pdbx_strand_id
1 'polypeptide(L)'
;MIKLNLGCGDRKIHGFVNVDARQEVLPDVVYDVAKIHEKFQNVDLIYASQVLEHFPTKPFPFQRTTWKELLDNWNRTLKPGGTLRLSVPDLRAACEYYLLTNDFDSVQAAFYGGQKYDFDYHYHGWTFETLSKALQEAGFTNIRRYNWKNTEHSYVDDYSQSYLPHMDKKNGKLMSLNVEANKEDNGEE
;
A
#
# COMPACT_ATOMS: atom_id res chain seq x y z
N MET A 1 -0.50 20.65 6.60
CA MET A 1 -0.60 19.46 5.72
C MET A 1 -0.39 18.23 6.59
N ILE A 2 -1.40 17.36 6.67
CA ILE A 2 -1.37 16.12 7.46
C ILE A 2 -1.05 14.96 6.50
N LYS A 3 0.03 14.25 6.75
CA LYS A 3 0.45 13.09 5.97
C LYS A 3 0.54 11.88 6.88
N LEU A 4 -0.07 10.77 6.50
CA LEU A 4 -0.03 9.50 7.23
C LEU A 4 0.81 8.47 6.47
N ASN A 5 1.67 7.74 7.19
CA ASN A 5 2.34 6.54 6.73
C ASN A 5 1.72 5.35 7.46
N LEU A 6 0.81 4.65 6.80
CA LEU A 6 0.00 3.57 7.38
C LEU A 6 0.67 2.21 7.20
N GLY A 7 0.71 1.42 8.28
CA GLY A 7 1.44 0.15 8.31
C GLY A 7 2.95 0.37 8.17
N CYS A 8 3.46 1.40 8.88
CA CYS A 8 4.84 1.87 8.69
C CYS A 8 5.91 0.82 9.02
N GLY A 9 5.58 -0.20 9.81
CA GLY A 9 6.58 -1.11 10.31
C GLY A 9 7.74 -0.38 10.96
N ASP A 10 8.97 -0.80 10.64
CA ASP A 10 10.22 -0.14 11.03
C ASP A 10 10.64 0.98 10.04
N ARG A 11 9.87 1.24 8.98
CA ARG A 11 10.16 2.20 7.90
C ARG A 11 9.45 3.53 8.12
N LYS A 12 9.93 4.30 9.09
CA LYS A 12 9.37 5.62 9.41
C LYS A 12 9.78 6.67 8.39
N ILE A 13 8.82 7.52 8.03
CA ILE A 13 9.03 8.63 7.10
C ILE A 13 9.00 9.93 7.89
N HIS A 14 10.07 10.71 7.81
CA HIS A 14 10.12 12.04 8.43
C HIS A 14 9.08 12.98 7.80
N GLY A 15 8.35 13.71 8.64
CA GLY A 15 7.28 14.63 8.20
C GLY A 15 5.93 13.95 7.93
N PHE A 16 5.82 12.65 8.20
CA PHE A 16 4.57 11.90 8.25
C PHE A 16 4.25 11.50 9.69
N VAL A 17 2.97 11.30 9.98
CA VAL A 17 2.56 10.55 11.17
C VAL A 17 2.64 9.06 10.82
N ASN A 18 3.56 8.36 11.45
CA ASN A 18 3.80 6.94 11.21
C ASN A 18 2.87 6.11 12.09
N VAL A 19 2.02 5.31 11.47
CA VAL A 19 0.97 4.52 12.14
C VAL A 19 1.20 3.04 11.87
N ASP A 20 1.17 2.23 12.93
CA ASP A 20 1.18 0.77 12.85
C ASP A 20 0.35 0.18 13.99
N ALA A 21 -0.21 -0.99 13.80
CA ALA A 21 -0.94 -1.71 14.86
C ALA A 21 0.02 -2.32 15.90
N ARG A 22 1.26 -2.55 15.53
CA ARG A 22 2.29 -3.20 16.35
C ARG A 22 3.08 -2.16 17.14
N GLN A 23 2.98 -2.23 18.46
CA GLN A 23 3.71 -1.33 19.35
C GLN A 23 5.23 -1.53 19.32
N GLU A 24 5.70 -2.75 19.04
CA GLU A 24 7.12 -3.11 19.03
C GLU A 24 7.92 -2.41 17.90
N VAL A 25 7.26 -1.93 16.85
CA VAL A 25 7.91 -1.14 15.80
C VAL A 25 8.02 0.35 16.16
N LEU A 26 7.52 0.74 17.35
CA LEU A 26 7.58 2.09 17.90
C LEU A 26 7.06 3.16 16.92
N PRO A 27 5.84 3.04 16.39
CA PRO A 27 5.25 4.05 15.52
C PRO A 27 4.95 5.33 16.30
N ASP A 28 4.68 6.44 15.61
CA ASP A 28 4.21 7.67 16.26
C ASP A 28 2.81 7.46 16.88
N VAL A 29 2.00 6.60 16.23
CA VAL A 29 0.65 6.24 16.67
C VAL A 29 0.45 4.74 16.54
N VAL A 30 0.19 4.06 17.65
CA VAL A 30 -0.24 2.66 17.66
C VAL A 30 -1.74 2.64 17.37
N TYR A 31 -2.14 2.19 16.17
CA TYR A 31 -3.54 2.15 15.78
C TYR A 31 -3.78 1.20 14.60
N ASP A 32 -4.99 0.63 14.55
CA ASP A 32 -5.44 -0.20 13.42
C ASP A 32 -5.66 0.67 12.19
N VAL A 33 -4.87 0.43 11.13
CA VAL A 33 -4.94 1.19 9.87
C VAL A 33 -6.30 1.05 9.19
N ALA A 34 -7.04 -0.02 9.48
CA ALA A 34 -8.39 -0.23 8.97
C ALA A 34 -9.43 0.71 9.61
N LYS A 35 -9.14 1.25 10.79
CA LYS A 35 -10.01 2.16 11.53
C LYS A 35 -9.49 3.59 11.58
N ILE A 36 -8.54 3.92 10.73
CA ILE A 36 -7.84 5.21 10.79
C ILE A 36 -8.78 6.42 10.68
N HIS A 37 -9.92 6.27 9.98
CA HIS A 37 -10.96 7.28 9.84
C HIS A 37 -11.62 7.69 11.17
N GLU A 38 -11.53 6.87 12.21
CA GLU A 38 -12.02 7.19 13.56
C GLU A 38 -11.08 8.17 14.29
N LYS A 39 -9.81 8.22 13.87
CA LYS A 39 -8.76 8.99 14.55
C LYS A 39 -8.31 10.21 13.77
N PHE A 40 -8.31 10.16 12.44
CA PHE A 40 -7.88 11.24 11.57
C PHE A 40 -8.92 11.56 10.52
N GLN A 41 -9.06 12.85 10.24
CA GLN A 41 -9.93 13.38 9.19
C GLN A 41 -9.23 14.53 8.45
N ASN A 42 -9.69 14.84 7.25
CA ASN A 42 -9.15 15.90 6.42
C ASN A 42 -7.63 15.78 6.15
N VAL A 43 -7.17 14.54 5.96
CA VAL A 43 -5.78 14.21 5.71
C VAL A 43 -5.41 14.57 4.26
N ASP A 44 -4.25 15.18 4.06
CA ASP A 44 -3.79 15.60 2.73
C ASP A 44 -3.24 14.43 1.91
N LEU A 45 -2.52 13.51 2.57
CA LEU A 45 -1.89 12.35 1.94
C LEU A 45 -1.93 11.13 2.86
N ILE A 46 -2.44 10.04 2.37
CA ILE A 46 -2.22 8.70 2.94
C ILE A 46 -1.20 7.98 2.06
N TYR A 47 -0.13 7.50 2.66
CA TYR A 47 0.83 6.58 2.08
C TYR A 47 0.72 5.23 2.77
N ALA A 48 0.67 4.14 1.99
CA ALA A 48 0.68 2.78 2.51
C ALA A 48 1.50 1.89 1.57
N SER A 49 2.58 1.33 2.09
CA SER A 49 3.47 0.43 1.36
C SER A 49 3.37 -0.97 1.93
N GLN A 50 3.01 -1.94 1.09
CA GLN A 50 2.86 -3.35 1.46
C GLN A 50 1.87 -3.54 2.62
N VAL A 51 0.65 -3.03 2.42
CA VAL A 51 -0.43 -3.08 3.43
C VAL A 51 -1.71 -3.65 2.83
N LEU A 52 -2.14 -3.18 1.66
CA LEU A 52 -3.46 -3.49 1.09
C LEU A 52 -3.62 -4.98 0.76
N GLU A 53 -2.56 -5.65 0.35
CA GLU A 53 -2.53 -7.08 0.03
C GLU A 53 -2.82 -8.01 1.22
N HIS A 54 -2.68 -7.49 2.44
CA HIS A 54 -2.98 -8.22 3.68
C HIS A 54 -4.46 -8.22 4.05
N PHE A 55 -5.32 -7.61 3.22
CA PHE A 55 -6.76 -7.55 3.44
C PHE A 55 -7.50 -8.44 2.44
N PRO A 56 -8.39 -9.33 2.94
CA PRO A 56 -9.08 -10.30 2.09
C PRO A 56 -10.25 -9.68 1.33
N THR A 57 -10.78 -10.43 0.37
CA THR A 57 -12.03 -10.10 -0.35
C THR A 57 -13.27 -10.35 0.53
N LYS A 58 -13.20 -11.33 1.44
CA LYS A 58 -14.29 -11.69 2.37
C LYS A 58 -13.73 -11.80 3.78
N PRO A 59 -14.48 -11.36 4.80
CA PRO A 59 -14.05 -11.49 6.19
C PRO A 59 -13.85 -12.96 6.60
N PHE A 60 -12.88 -13.20 7.47
CA PHE A 60 -12.70 -14.48 8.15
C PHE A 60 -12.18 -14.25 9.59
N PRO A 61 -12.12 -15.27 10.46
CA PRO A 61 -11.95 -15.07 11.90
C PRO A 61 -10.78 -14.19 12.33
N PHE A 62 -9.65 -14.23 11.60
CA PHE A 62 -8.44 -13.48 11.96
C PHE A 62 -8.27 -12.15 11.23
N GLN A 63 -8.99 -11.93 10.10
CA GLN A 63 -8.99 -10.68 9.36
C GLN A 63 -10.41 -10.35 8.92
N ARG A 64 -11.07 -9.50 9.70
CA ARG A 64 -12.49 -9.17 9.52
C ARG A 64 -12.72 -8.05 8.53
N THR A 65 -11.75 -7.14 8.38
CA THR A 65 -11.84 -6.04 7.43
C THR A 65 -11.41 -6.51 6.05
N THR A 66 -12.22 -6.23 5.06
CA THR A 66 -11.91 -6.49 3.64
C THR A 66 -11.10 -5.33 3.05
N TRP A 67 -10.40 -5.60 1.92
CA TRP A 67 -9.69 -4.52 1.19
C TRP A 67 -10.66 -3.40 0.75
N LYS A 68 -11.93 -3.73 0.46
CA LYS A 68 -12.93 -2.73 0.09
C LYS A 68 -13.26 -1.81 1.24
N GLU A 69 -13.59 -2.35 2.40
CA GLU A 69 -13.85 -1.57 3.62
C GLU A 69 -12.63 -0.73 4.01
N LEU A 70 -11.42 -1.27 3.83
CA LEU A 70 -10.18 -0.53 4.07
C LEU A 70 -10.08 0.70 3.18
N LEU A 71 -10.26 0.53 1.86
CA LEU A 71 -10.22 1.63 0.89
C LEU A 71 -11.32 2.67 1.14
N ASP A 72 -12.55 2.24 1.49
CA ASP A 72 -13.65 3.12 1.86
C ASP A 72 -13.28 3.96 3.10
N ASN A 73 -12.67 3.34 4.11
CA ASN A 73 -12.23 4.02 5.33
C ASN A 73 -11.08 5.01 5.08
N TRP A 74 -10.13 4.65 4.21
CA TRP A 74 -9.06 5.56 3.81
C TRP A 74 -9.59 6.74 2.98
N ASN A 75 -10.58 6.50 2.10
CA ASN A 75 -11.24 7.57 1.38
C ASN A 75 -11.92 8.57 2.34
N ARG A 76 -12.65 8.07 3.37
CA ARG A 76 -13.28 8.92 4.40
C ARG A 76 -12.28 9.74 5.18
N THR A 77 -11.07 9.23 5.41
CA THR A 77 -9.99 9.91 6.15
C THR A 77 -9.42 11.09 5.37
N LEU A 78 -9.34 10.97 4.06
CA LEU A 78 -8.80 12.02 3.19
C LEU A 78 -9.75 13.21 3.07
N LYS A 79 -9.19 14.41 2.94
CA LYS A 79 -9.93 15.59 2.52
C LYS A 79 -10.36 15.46 1.04
N PRO A 80 -11.35 16.23 0.55
CA PRO A 80 -11.62 16.35 -0.88
C PRO A 80 -10.32 16.70 -1.64
N GLY A 81 -10.06 16.06 -2.78
CA GLY A 81 -8.81 16.20 -3.54
C GLY A 81 -7.56 15.61 -2.88
N GLY A 82 -7.67 15.04 -1.67
CA GLY A 82 -6.56 14.40 -0.95
C GLY A 82 -6.00 13.19 -1.71
N THR A 83 -4.75 12.86 -1.47
CA THR A 83 -4.03 11.82 -2.23
C THR A 83 -3.92 10.51 -1.43
N LEU A 84 -4.28 9.40 -2.05
CA LEU A 84 -3.90 8.06 -1.64
C LEU A 84 -2.71 7.62 -2.50
N ARG A 85 -1.60 7.25 -1.87
CA ARG A 85 -0.39 6.72 -2.52
C ARG A 85 -0.14 5.32 -1.99
N LEU A 86 -0.13 4.34 -2.88
CA LEU A 86 0.00 2.93 -2.57
C LEU A 86 1.25 2.33 -3.20
N SER A 87 1.84 1.38 -2.50
CA SER A 87 2.77 0.42 -3.06
C SER A 87 2.34 -0.98 -2.64
N VAL A 88 2.11 -1.87 -3.59
CA VAL A 88 1.74 -3.28 -3.35
C VAL A 88 2.62 -4.17 -4.21
N PRO A 89 2.74 -5.48 -3.93
CA PRO A 89 3.40 -6.39 -4.85
C PRO A 89 2.75 -6.33 -6.25
N ASP A 90 3.55 -6.16 -7.30
CA ASP A 90 3.06 -6.22 -8.69
C ASP A 90 2.95 -7.68 -9.14
N LEU A 91 1.74 -8.22 -9.08
CA LEU A 91 1.49 -9.62 -9.47
C LEU A 91 1.91 -9.90 -10.91
N ARG A 92 1.71 -8.93 -11.80
CA ARG A 92 2.14 -9.06 -13.20
C ARG A 92 3.66 -9.15 -13.30
N ALA A 93 4.39 -8.26 -12.60
CA ALA A 93 5.84 -8.28 -12.58
C ALA A 93 6.39 -9.59 -12.02
N ALA A 94 5.76 -10.13 -10.96
CA ALA A 94 6.15 -11.42 -10.37
C ALA A 94 5.96 -12.59 -11.34
N CYS A 95 4.81 -12.65 -12.03
CA CYS A 95 4.55 -13.66 -13.06
C CYS A 95 5.55 -13.56 -14.22
N GLU A 96 5.80 -12.36 -14.74
CA GLU A 96 6.74 -12.13 -15.84
C GLU A 96 8.17 -12.51 -15.44
N TYR A 97 8.59 -12.19 -14.21
CA TYR A 97 9.91 -12.56 -13.70
C TYR A 97 10.06 -14.08 -13.60
N TYR A 98 9.05 -14.76 -13.00
CA TYR A 98 9.06 -16.20 -12.90
C TYR A 98 9.12 -16.89 -14.29
N LEU A 99 8.30 -16.46 -15.24
CA LEU A 99 8.29 -17.03 -16.58
C LEU A 99 9.64 -16.85 -17.31
N LEU A 100 10.35 -15.75 -17.03
CA LEU A 100 11.64 -15.47 -17.64
C LEU A 100 12.79 -16.26 -17.00
N THR A 101 12.75 -16.45 -15.68
CA THR A 101 13.89 -16.98 -14.91
C THR A 101 13.67 -18.40 -14.39
N ASN A 102 12.42 -18.88 -14.33
CA ASN A 102 11.99 -20.09 -13.64
C ASN A 102 12.36 -20.12 -12.14
N ASP A 103 12.59 -18.92 -11.54
CA ASP A 103 12.93 -18.74 -10.12
C ASP A 103 11.68 -18.35 -9.33
N PHE A 104 10.97 -19.36 -8.82
CA PHE A 104 9.77 -19.17 -8.00
C PHE A 104 10.12 -18.67 -6.60
N ASP A 105 11.24 -19.10 -6.04
CA ASP A 105 11.64 -18.76 -4.66
C ASP A 105 11.80 -17.24 -4.50
N SER A 106 12.30 -16.54 -5.51
CA SER A 106 12.44 -15.10 -5.50
C SER A 106 11.11 -14.34 -5.55
N VAL A 107 10.04 -14.94 -6.09
CA VAL A 107 8.75 -14.26 -6.29
C VAL A 107 7.65 -14.77 -5.37
N GLN A 108 7.82 -15.90 -4.68
CA GLN A 108 6.76 -16.52 -3.89
C GLN A 108 6.18 -15.57 -2.81
N ALA A 109 7.01 -14.70 -2.23
CA ALA A 109 6.55 -13.74 -1.23
C ALA A 109 5.56 -12.72 -1.81
N ALA A 110 5.63 -12.40 -3.10
CA ALA A 110 4.65 -11.54 -3.75
C ALA A 110 3.24 -12.17 -3.78
N PHE A 111 3.16 -13.50 -3.79
CA PHE A 111 1.89 -14.24 -3.80
C PHE A 111 1.36 -14.53 -2.40
N TYR A 112 2.23 -14.89 -1.47
CA TYR A 112 1.81 -15.49 -0.19
C TYR A 112 2.18 -14.64 1.04
N GLY A 113 2.97 -13.59 0.88
CA GLY A 113 3.62 -12.88 1.99
C GLY A 113 4.81 -13.66 2.55
N GLY A 114 5.50 -13.09 3.52
CA GLY A 114 6.64 -13.73 4.18
C GLY A 114 6.25 -14.76 5.21
N GLN A 115 4.99 -14.75 5.68
CA GLN A 115 4.38 -15.67 6.65
C GLN A 115 5.15 -15.82 7.96
N LYS A 116 5.80 -14.73 8.41
CA LYS A 116 6.65 -14.72 9.62
C LYS A 116 5.87 -14.37 10.88
N TYR A 117 4.71 -13.71 10.73
CA TYR A 117 3.82 -13.30 11.82
C TYR A 117 2.38 -13.12 11.28
N ASP A 118 1.40 -12.93 12.15
CA ASP A 118 -0.04 -12.96 11.82
C ASP A 118 -0.47 -11.95 10.73
N PHE A 119 0.23 -10.83 10.57
CA PHE A 119 -0.06 -9.82 9.55
C PHE A 119 0.78 -9.98 8.27
N ASP A 120 1.61 -11.01 8.14
CA ASP A 120 2.54 -11.21 7.02
C ASP A 120 2.03 -12.23 5.99
N TYR A 121 0.70 -12.32 5.84
CA TYR A 121 0.02 -13.17 4.84
C TYR A 121 -0.63 -12.31 3.78
N HIS A 122 -0.41 -12.62 2.50
CA HIS A 122 -1.09 -11.98 1.40
C HIS A 122 -2.39 -12.72 1.07
N TYR A 123 -3.50 -12.01 1.10
CA TYR A 123 -4.83 -12.54 0.77
C TYR A 123 -5.32 -12.08 -0.58
N HIS A 124 -4.66 -11.08 -1.17
CA HIS A 124 -5.03 -10.52 -2.45
C HIS A 124 -3.79 -10.14 -3.29
N GLY A 125 -3.83 -10.48 -4.58
CA GLY A 125 -2.80 -10.08 -5.55
C GLY A 125 -3.32 -8.96 -6.45
N TRP A 126 -2.48 -7.94 -6.71
CA TRP A 126 -2.85 -6.77 -7.46
C TRP A 126 -2.10 -6.66 -8.79
N THR A 127 -2.85 -6.34 -9.85
CA THR A 127 -2.32 -5.75 -11.08
C THR A 127 -2.77 -4.29 -11.16
N PHE A 128 -2.21 -3.50 -12.07
CA PHE A 128 -2.63 -2.10 -12.22
C PHE A 128 -4.13 -2.00 -12.56
N GLU A 129 -4.62 -2.89 -13.41
CA GLU A 129 -6.01 -2.91 -13.86
C GLU A 129 -6.97 -3.25 -12.71
N THR A 130 -6.65 -4.29 -11.91
CA THR A 130 -7.51 -4.71 -10.79
C THR A 130 -7.48 -3.71 -9.65
N LEU A 131 -6.30 -3.13 -9.35
CA LEU A 131 -6.16 -2.09 -8.34
C LEU A 131 -6.88 -0.79 -8.76
N SER A 132 -6.76 -0.40 -10.03
CA SER A 132 -7.46 0.78 -10.55
C SER A 132 -8.97 0.64 -10.44
N LYS A 133 -9.50 -0.54 -10.77
CA LYS A 133 -10.94 -0.82 -10.61
C LYS A 133 -11.38 -0.74 -9.14
N ALA A 134 -10.62 -1.35 -8.23
CA ALA A 134 -10.91 -1.31 -6.79
C ALA A 134 -10.90 0.13 -6.24
N LEU A 135 -9.93 0.95 -6.68
CA LEU A 135 -9.85 2.36 -6.30
C LEU A 135 -11.03 3.17 -6.85
N GLN A 136 -11.45 2.95 -8.11
CA GLN A 136 -12.63 3.60 -8.68
C GLN A 136 -13.91 3.23 -7.91
N GLU A 137 -14.09 1.95 -7.57
CA GLU A 137 -15.22 1.48 -6.78
C GLU A 137 -15.27 2.09 -5.36
N ALA A 138 -14.11 2.48 -4.81
CA ALA A 138 -13.98 3.17 -3.52
C ALA A 138 -14.04 4.71 -3.64
N GLY A 139 -14.40 5.27 -4.81
CA GLY A 139 -14.58 6.72 -5.03
C GLY A 139 -13.27 7.49 -5.23
N PHE A 140 -12.22 6.83 -5.70
CA PHE A 140 -10.98 7.50 -6.09
C PHE A 140 -10.95 7.82 -7.59
N THR A 141 -10.34 8.94 -7.93
CA THR A 141 -10.16 9.44 -9.29
C THR A 141 -8.67 9.67 -9.59
N ASN A 142 -8.33 10.09 -10.80
CA ASN A 142 -6.96 10.41 -11.23
C ASN A 142 -5.94 9.30 -10.93
N ILE A 143 -6.35 8.04 -11.12
CA ILE A 143 -5.54 6.87 -10.81
C ILE A 143 -4.40 6.75 -11.81
N ARG A 144 -3.16 6.71 -11.31
CA ARG A 144 -1.95 6.67 -12.13
C ARG A 144 -0.81 5.94 -11.43
N ARG A 145 0.11 5.40 -12.22
CA ARG A 145 1.39 4.93 -11.67
C ARG A 145 2.24 6.13 -11.28
N TYR A 146 2.99 6.01 -10.18
CA TYR A 146 4.01 7.01 -9.83
C TYR A 146 5.41 6.40 -9.82
N ASN A 147 6.42 7.25 -9.99
CA ASN A 147 7.81 6.85 -9.84
C ASN A 147 8.25 7.14 -8.40
N TRP A 148 8.61 6.10 -7.66
CA TRP A 148 9.06 6.21 -6.28
C TRP A 148 10.24 7.18 -6.11
N LYS A 149 11.13 7.30 -7.13
CA LYS A 149 12.28 8.21 -7.12
C LYS A 149 11.89 9.69 -7.02
N ASN A 150 10.67 10.03 -7.42
CA ASN A 150 10.17 11.42 -7.44
C ASN A 150 9.31 11.75 -6.21
N THR A 151 9.30 10.89 -5.18
CA THR A 151 8.56 11.14 -3.95
C THR A 151 9.44 11.80 -2.89
N GLU A 152 8.82 12.54 -1.98
CA GLU A 152 9.50 13.16 -0.83
C GLU A 152 10.11 12.14 0.14
N HIS A 153 9.68 10.89 0.07
CA HIS A 153 10.16 9.78 0.90
C HIS A 153 11.04 8.76 0.14
N SER A 154 11.52 9.10 -1.05
CA SER A 154 12.34 8.21 -1.89
C SER A 154 13.64 7.72 -1.22
N TYR A 155 14.05 8.37 -0.13
CA TYR A 155 15.21 7.98 0.68
C TYR A 155 14.93 6.81 1.63
N VAL A 156 13.65 6.46 1.84
CA VAL A 156 13.26 5.31 2.69
C VAL A 156 13.09 4.08 1.82
N ASP A 157 13.83 3.02 2.13
CA ASP A 157 13.69 1.72 1.48
C ASP A 157 12.57 0.91 2.16
N ASP A 158 11.37 1.08 1.68
CA ASP A 158 10.11 0.60 2.26
C ASP A 158 9.35 -0.38 1.36
N TYR A 159 10.08 -1.11 0.53
CA TYR A 159 9.57 -2.03 -0.49
C TYR A 159 8.87 -1.38 -1.69
N SER A 160 8.53 -0.07 -1.69
CA SER A 160 8.06 0.63 -2.91
C SER A 160 9.11 0.61 -4.02
N GLN A 161 10.33 0.31 -3.67
CA GLN A 161 11.52 0.23 -4.51
C GLN A 161 12.14 -1.18 -4.52
N SER A 162 11.29 -2.21 -4.41
CA SER A 162 11.74 -3.61 -4.46
C SER A 162 12.09 -4.02 -5.89
N TYR A 163 13.29 -4.57 -6.09
CA TYR A 163 13.80 -5.01 -7.40
C TYR A 163 14.29 -6.46 -7.35
N LEU A 164 14.12 -7.16 -8.45
CA LEU A 164 14.76 -8.46 -8.70
C LEU A 164 15.62 -8.40 -9.97
N PRO A 165 16.83 -9.03 -10.00
CA PRO A 165 17.51 -9.64 -8.84
C PRO A 165 17.63 -8.68 -7.67
N HIS A 166 17.75 -9.22 -6.46
CA HIS A 166 17.60 -8.46 -5.22
C HIS A 166 18.30 -7.11 -5.24
N MET A 167 17.48 -6.04 -5.17
CA MET A 167 17.89 -4.63 -5.11
C MET A 167 18.77 -4.13 -6.27
N ASP A 168 18.78 -4.80 -7.43
CA ASP A 168 19.37 -4.24 -8.64
C ASP A 168 18.51 -3.12 -9.22
N LYS A 169 18.59 -1.94 -8.63
CA LYS A 169 17.82 -0.75 -9.06
C LYS A 169 18.26 -0.20 -10.42
N LYS A 170 19.36 -0.71 -11.01
CA LYS A 170 19.88 -0.26 -12.28
C LYS A 170 19.39 -1.11 -13.46
N ASN A 171 19.44 -2.43 -13.32
CA ASN A 171 19.14 -3.37 -14.42
C ASN A 171 17.99 -4.31 -14.06
N GLY A 172 17.61 -4.38 -12.80
CA GLY A 172 16.55 -5.26 -12.30
C GLY A 172 15.15 -4.80 -12.68
N LYS A 173 14.21 -5.69 -12.45
CA LYS A 173 12.77 -5.45 -12.63
C LYS A 173 12.17 -4.94 -11.33
N LEU A 174 11.45 -3.82 -11.39
CA LEU A 174 10.67 -3.33 -10.25
C LEU A 174 9.52 -4.31 -9.97
N MET A 175 9.45 -4.78 -8.73
CA MET A 175 8.47 -5.78 -8.27
C MET A 175 7.29 -5.14 -7.53
N SER A 176 7.31 -3.82 -7.37
CA SER A 176 6.27 -3.07 -6.68
C SER A 176 5.40 -2.30 -7.66
N LEU A 177 4.10 -2.44 -7.50
CA LEU A 177 3.08 -1.67 -8.19
C LEU A 177 2.84 -0.39 -7.38
N ASN A 178 3.36 0.72 -7.88
CA ASN A 178 3.27 2.04 -7.25
C ASN A 178 2.15 2.84 -7.91
N VAL A 179 1.08 3.16 -7.16
CA VAL A 179 -0.12 3.82 -7.68
C VAL A 179 -0.54 4.98 -6.79
N GLU A 180 -0.85 6.10 -7.39
CA GLU A 180 -1.52 7.24 -6.76
C GLU A 180 -2.94 7.40 -7.28
N ALA A 181 -3.82 7.86 -6.40
CA ALA A 181 -5.17 8.25 -6.72
C ALA A 181 -5.60 9.45 -5.86
N ASN A 182 -6.60 10.19 -6.28
CA ASN A 182 -7.15 11.30 -5.50
C ASN A 182 -8.56 10.95 -5.03
N LYS A 183 -8.90 11.32 -3.79
CA LYS A 183 -10.30 11.40 -3.40
C LYS A 183 -11.01 12.38 -4.31
N GLU A 184 -12.21 12.01 -4.76
CA GLU A 184 -13.03 12.90 -5.55
C GLU A 184 -13.22 14.24 -4.84
N ASP A 185 -13.02 15.32 -5.58
CA ASP A 185 -13.28 16.69 -5.12
C ASP A 185 -14.69 17.06 -5.55
N ASN A 186 -15.65 16.77 -4.67
CA ASN A 186 -17.02 17.20 -4.88
C ASN A 186 -17.16 18.67 -4.55
N GLY A 187 -16.40 19.54 -5.26
CA GLY A 187 -16.38 20.97 -5.01
C GLY A 187 -17.75 21.48 -4.59
N GLU A 188 -17.84 22.14 -3.44
CA GLU A 188 -19.03 22.90 -3.08
C GLU A 188 -19.25 23.94 -4.19
N GLU A 189 -20.32 23.76 -5.00
CA GLU A 189 -20.84 24.78 -5.89
C GLU A 189 -21.43 25.94 -5.09
#